data_6fe85587ec4d869b165ca589075302bf
#
_entry.id   6fe85587ec4d869b165ca589075302bf
#
_cell.length_a   1.000
_cell.length_b   1.000
_cell.length_c   1.000
_cell.angle_alpha   90.00
_cell.angle_beta   90.00
_cell.angle_gamma   90.00
#
_symmetry.space_group_name_H-M   'P 1'
#
loop_
_entity.id
_entity.type
_entity.pdbx_description
1 polymer ?
#
loop_
_entity_poly.entity_id
_entity_poly.type
_entity_poly.pdbx_seq_one_letter_code
_entity_poly.pdbx_strand_id
1 'polypeptide(L)'
;KVDQLLQELKSGKFNKVISDGEKLLKKNQDKGYLFNICGLAHQRLNKIETSIVYFKKAISLEPQNPGHKNNLANSFISLCKYKEAEDIFKEILALDPQNTPALVNYARLKNILLDFKNSINLYENALKLIKNDLGIWLNLGSVYQSIGEFSKANNIFNNILKGKPSFVPAHISISKVNDYSENSSNLSLMLDLNKSHYLNKKEKSDLEFAIGKAYDDQRKYELSIKYFESANKKRKELVNYNFKSDEKLFKSIKNYFQNLDLNKIKKEKNSKKIIFIVGLPRSGTTLLEQILSAHQKVFGAGELDFLRQTINTNFVQDNKLLSQKINELQLANNNEINDKYFDYLENLNNNSIVTIDKGPQNFIWVGFIKLFFKNAKVIHSKRNLKDTFLSNYKNNFTAKDMDWTYDPSEIVKYFNSYDDLMNFWKKICGDFIYDVDYENIINNNEAEIRKLLNFCELDWDENCLQHHNNKGTIIKTVS
;
A
#
# COMPACT_ATOMS: atom_id res chain seq x y z
N LYS A 1 -34.74 -8.80 10.66
CA LYS A 1 -33.50 -9.61 10.78
C LYS A 1 -32.41 -9.15 9.78
N VAL A 2 -32.79 -8.85 8.52
CA VAL A 2 -31.85 -8.33 7.51
C VAL A 2 -31.34 -6.95 7.91
N ASP A 3 -32.22 -6.04 8.32
CA ASP A 3 -31.83 -4.71 8.81
C ASP A 3 -30.88 -4.79 10.01
N GLN A 4 -31.09 -5.77 10.87
CA GLN A 4 -30.18 -6.03 11.99
C GLN A 4 -28.78 -6.46 11.49
N LEU A 5 -28.71 -7.37 10.49
CA LEU A 5 -27.42 -7.75 9.90
C LEU A 5 -26.70 -6.54 9.25
N LEU A 6 -27.45 -5.67 8.58
CA LEU A 6 -26.89 -4.45 7.99
C LEU A 6 -26.37 -3.47 9.05
N GLN A 7 -27.09 -3.32 10.19
CA GLN A 7 -26.61 -2.52 11.33
C GLN A 7 -25.37 -3.12 11.96
N GLU A 8 -25.33 -4.45 12.12
CA GLU A 8 -24.17 -5.15 12.66
C GLU A 8 -22.96 -5.06 11.73
N LEU A 9 -23.17 -5.14 10.40
CA LEU A 9 -22.14 -4.91 9.41
C LEU A 9 -21.55 -3.49 9.50
N LYS A 10 -22.44 -2.47 9.60
CA LYS A 10 -22.03 -1.06 9.76
C LYS A 10 -21.30 -0.82 11.10
N SER A 11 -21.66 -1.55 12.16
CA SER A 11 -21.02 -1.44 13.47
C SER A 11 -19.75 -2.30 13.64
N GLY A 12 -19.29 -2.96 12.55
CA GLY A 12 -18.06 -3.75 12.56
C GLY A 12 -18.15 -5.12 13.22
N LYS A 13 -19.36 -5.61 13.55
CA LYS A 13 -19.56 -6.92 14.19
C LYS A 13 -19.54 -8.08 13.19
N PHE A 14 -18.49 -8.17 12.39
CA PHE A 14 -18.43 -9.04 11.20
C PHE A 14 -18.62 -10.53 11.52
N ASN A 15 -18.00 -11.05 12.58
CA ASN A 15 -18.18 -12.45 12.98
C ASN A 15 -19.63 -12.77 13.32
N LYS A 16 -20.35 -11.83 13.93
CA LYS A 16 -21.76 -11.99 14.26
C LYS A 16 -22.62 -11.96 12.98
N VAL A 17 -22.31 -11.06 12.04
CA VAL A 17 -22.96 -11.01 10.71
C VAL A 17 -22.84 -12.34 9.99
N ILE A 18 -21.66 -12.96 9.99
CA ILE A 18 -21.42 -14.28 9.39
C ILE A 18 -22.28 -15.34 10.08
N SER A 19 -22.17 -15.47 11.41
CA SER A 19 -22.89 -16.50 12.16
C SER A 19 -24.40 -16.41 11.98
N ASP A 20 -24.96 -15.20 12.09
CA ASP A 20 -26.41 -15.03 12.00
C ASP A 20 -26.89 -15.04 10.54
N GLY A 21 -26.07 -14.54 9.61
CA GLY A 21 -26.31 -14.62 8.17
C GLY A 21 -26.36 -16.07 7.66
N GLU A 22 -25.41 -16.92 8.08
CA GLU A 22 -25.39 -18.35 7.71
C GLU A 22 -26.61 -19.12 8.26
N LYS A 23 -27.08 -18.78 9.48
CA LYS A 23 -28.33 -19.35 10.01
C LYS A 23 -29.55 -18.94 9.16
N LEU A 24 -29.57 -17.70 8.66
CA LEU A 24 -30.64 -17.23 7.78
C LEU A 24 -30.55 -17.88 6.39
N LEU A 25 -29.36 -18.07 5.85
CA LEU A 25 -29.13 -18.72 4.56
C LEU A 25 -29.60 -20.18 4.56
N LYS A 26 -29.48 -20.92 5.66
CA LYS A 26 -30.05 -22.28 5.77
C LYS A 26 -31.57 -22.35 5.47
N LYS A 27 -32.28 -21.24 5.72
CA LYS A 27 -33.72 -21.13 5.50
C LYS A 27 -34.11 -20.35 4.26
N ASN A 28 -33.18 -19.61 3.65
CA ASN A 28 -33.42 -18.67 2.55
C ASN A 28 -32.27 -18.76 1.54
N GLN A 29 -32.09 -19.96 0.97
CA GLN A 29 -30.97 -20.24 0.04
C GLN A 29 -31.13 -19.53 -1.32
N ASP A 30 -32.29 -18.98 -1.62
CA ASP A 30 -32.66 -18.27 -2.84
C ASP A 30 -32.41 -16.75 -2.79
N LYS A 31 -31.94 -16.21 -1.66
CA LYS A 31 -31.79 -14.77 -1.45
C LYS A 31 -30.34 -14.30 -1.68
N GLY A 32 -30.05 -13.79 -2.87
CA GLY A 32 -28.74 -13.30 -3.28
C GLY A 32 -28.19 -12.22 -2.36
N TYR A 33 -29.02 -11.30 -1.89
CA TYR A 33 -28.61 -10.23 -0.97
C TYR A 33 -28.05 -10.76 0.37
N LEU A 34 -28.52 -11.91 0.88
CA LEU A 34 -27.97 -12.50 2.12
C LEU A 34 -26.54 -13.03 1.90
N PHE A 35 -26.32 -13.69 0.76
CA PHE A 35 -24.96 -14.08 0.37
C PHE A 35 -24.06 -12.85 0.23
N ASN A 36 -24.55 -11.77 -0.37
CA ASN A 36 -23.78 -10.54 -0.51
C ASN A 36 -23.39 -9.93 0.84
N ILE A 37 -24.32 -9.87 1.82
CA ILE A 37 -24.03 -9.36 3.18
C ILE A 37 -22.96 -10.22 3.87
N CYS A 38 -23.08 -11.56 3.80
CA CYS A 38 -22.06 -12.46 4.35
C CYS A 38 -20.71 -12.30 3.63
N GLY A 39 -20.72 -12.17 2.30
CA GLY A 39 -19.55 -11.89 1.49
C GLY A 39 -18.83 -10.60 1.93
N LEU A 40 -19.56 -9.51 2.16
CA LEU A 40 -19.00 -8.26 2.69
C LEU A 40 -18.38 -8.46 4.08
N ALA A 41 -19.02 -9.21 4.96
CA ALA A 41 -18.46 -9.49 6.29
C ALA A 41 -17.16 -10.31 6.20
N HIS A 42 -17.09 -11.33 5.35
CA HIS A 42 -15.86 -12.06 5.07
C HIS A 42 -14.76 -11.16 4.50
N GLN A 43 -15.10 -10.30 3.54
CA GLN A 43 -14.16 -9.34 2.95
C GLN A 43 -13.57 -8.39 4.01
N ARG A 44 -14.40 -7.89 4.94
CA ARG A 44 -13.96 -7.02 6.05
C ARG A 44 -13.05 -7.74 7.05
N LEU A 45 -13.16 -9.05 7.16
CA LEU A 45 -12.26 -9.90 7.94
C LEU A 45 -11.02 -10.37 7.16
N ASN A 46 -10.79 -9.81 5.98
CA ASN A 46 -9.71 -10.20 5.06
C ASN A 46 -9.75 -11.67 4.59
N LYS A 47 -10.94 -12.31 4.63
CA LYS A 47 -11.18 -13.65 4.08
C LYS A 47 -11.66 -13.53 2.63
N ILE A 48 -10.76 -13.04 1.77
CA ILE A 48 -11.12 -12.58 0.41
C ILE A 48 -11.61 -13.72 -0.49
N GLU A 49 -10.94 -14.89 -0.48
CA GLU A 49 -11.35 -16.05 -1.27
C GLU A 49 -12.76 -16.52 -0.88
N THR A 50 -13.03 -16.56 0.42
CA THR A 50 -14.37 -16.90 0.92
C THR A 50 -15.40 -15.87 0.45
N SER A 51 -15.08 -14.58 0.52
CA SER A 51 -15.99 -13.52 0.05
C SER A 51 -16.35 -13.67 -1.42
N ILE A 52 -15.38 -14.07 -2.27
CA ILE A 52 -15.60 -14.34 -3.69
C ILE A 52 -16.62 -15.46 -3.91
N VAL A 53 -16.55 -16.54 -3.14
CA VAL A 53 -17.54 -17.63 -3.22
C VAL A 53 -18.93 -17.13 -2.91
N TYR A 54 -19.08 -16.32 -1.87
CA TYR A 54 -20.36 -15.72 -1.49
C TYR A 54 -20.87 -14.75 -2.55
N PHE A 55 -20.04 -13.86 -3.11
CA PHE A 55 -20.46 -12.94 -4.16
C PHE A 55 -20.83 -13.64 -5.46
N LYS A 56 -20.08 -14.67 -5.87
CA LYS A 56 -20.45 -15.50 -7.03
C LYS A 56 -21.82 -16.16 -6.85
N LYS A 57 -22.10 -16.65 -5.64
CA LYS A 57 -23.42 -17.22 -5.33
C LYS A 57 -24.52 -16.15 -5.34
N ALA A 58 -24.26 -14.94 -4.82
CA ALA A 58 -25.18 -13.82 -4.90
C ALA A 58 -25.51 -13.46 -6.37
N ILE A 59 -24.48 -13.40 -7.23
CA ILE A 59 -24.64 -13.10 -8.66
C ILE A 59 -25.43 -14.21 -9.38
N SER A 60 -25.20 -15.49 -9.05
CA SER A 60 -25.96 -16.59 -9.66
C SER A 60 -27.46 -16.55 -9.34
N LEU A 61 -27.84 -15.96 -8.21
CA LEU A 61 -29.23 -15.80 -7.78
C LEU A 61 -29.84 -14.48 -8.26
N GLU A 62 -29.05 -13.42 -8.34
CA GLU A 62 -29.48 -12.08 -8.76
C GLU A 62 -28.51 -11.51 -9.81
N PRO A 63 -28.48 -12.06 -11.05
CA PRO A 63 -27.46 -11.74 -12.05
C PRO A 63 -27.51 -10.28 -12.54
N GLN A 64 -28.65 -9.63 -12.43
CA GLN A 64 -28.86 -8.24 -12.85
C GLN A 64 -28.46 -7.22 -11.76
N ASN A 65 -28.11 -7.67 -10.55
CA ASN A 65 -27.75 -6.75 -9.47
C ASN A 65 -26.28 -6.29 -9.59
N PRO A 66 -26.02 -5.03 -10.00
CA PRO A 66 -24.66 -4.54 -10.19
C PRO A 66 -23.88 -4.45 -8.88
N GLY A 67 -24.55 -4.35 -7.73
CA GLY A 67 -23.91 -4.29 -6.41
C GLY A 67 -23.14 -5.56 -6.09
N HIS A 68 -23.64 -6.73 -6.45
CA HIS A 68 -22.96 -8.01 -6.23
C HIS A 68 -21.69 -8.12 -7.10
N LYS A 69 -21.82 -7.76 -8.39
CA LYS A 69 -20.69 -7.72 -9.32
C LYS A 69 -19.63 -6.71 -8.86
N ASN A 70 -20.03 -5.52 -8.44
CA ASN A 70 -19.11 -4.51 -7.91
C ASN A 70 -18.34 -4.99 -6.67
N ASN A 71 -18.98 -5.72 -5.75
CA ASN A 71 -18.32 -6.27 -4.57
C ASN A 71 -17.34 -7.41 -4.95
N LEU A 72 -17.72 -8.24 -5.94
CA LEU A 72 -16.83 -9.26 -6.50
C LEU A 72 -15.57 -8.62 -7.13
N ALA A 73 -15.75 -7.57 -7.94
CA ALA A 73 -14.64 -6.83 -8.53
C ALA A 73 -13.70 -6.25 -7.47
N ASN A 74 -14.25 -5.67 -6.39
CA ASN A 74 -13.45 -5.20 -5.27
C ASN A 74 -12.66 -6.33 -4.56
N SER A 75 -13.22 -7.53 -4.47
CA SER A 75 -12.49 -8.71 -3.96
C SER A 75 -11.37 -9.14 -4.90
N PHE A 76 -11.59 -9.06 -6.22
CA PHE A 76 -10.53 -9.33 -7.19
C PHE A 76 -9.39 -8.29 -7.11
N ILE A 77 -9.71 -6.99 -6.93
CA ILE A 77 -8.69 -5.97 -6.67
C ILE A 77 -7.84 -6.35 -5.44
N SER A 78 -8.48 -6.82 -4.37
CA SER A 78 -7.77 -7.23 -3.14
C SER A 78 -6.86 -8.45 -3.34
N LEU A 79 -7.06 -9.25 -4.38
CA LEU A 79 -6.20 -10.37 -4.78
C LEU A 79 -5.27 -10.02 -5.96
N CYS A 80 -5.13 -8.75 -6.31
CA CYS A 80 -4.36 -8.28 -7.47
C CYS A 80 -4.82 -8.88 -8.83
N LYS A 81 -6.06 -9.39 -8.90
CA LYS A 81 -6.70 -9.88 -10.11
C LYS A 81 -7.37 -8.71 -10.85
N TYR A 82 -6.53 -7.82 -11.37
CA TYR A 82 -6.99 -6.52 -11.86
C TYR A 82 -7.75 -6.63 -13.18
N LYS A 83 -7.37 -7.56 -14.05
CA LYS A 83 -8.06 -7.78 -15.33
C LYS A 83 -9.49 -8.25 -15.10
N GLU A 84 -9.67 -9.24 -14.24
CA GLU A 84 -11.00 -9.75 -13.90
C GLU A 84 -11.88 -8.66 -13.25
N ALA A 85 -11.29 -7.81 -12.40
CA ALA A 85 -12.00 -6.69 -11.82
C ALA A 85 -12.38 -5.64 -12.88
N GLU A 86 -11.48 -5.33 -13.80
CA GLU A 86 -11.72 -4.39 -14.90
C GLU A 86 -12.84 -4.86 -15.82
N ASP A 87 -12.83 -6.14 -16.20
CA ASP A 87 -13.83 -6.73 -17.08
C ASP A 87 -15.23 -6.62 -16.44
N ILE A 88 -15.34 -6.87 -15.12
CA ILE A 88 -16.62 -6.71 -14.40
C ILE A 88 -17.07 -5.24 -14.38
N PHE A 89 -16.18 -4.28 -14.13
CA PHE A 89 -16.57 -2.87 -14.15
C PHE A 89 -17.01 -2.42 -15.53
N LYS A 90 -16.34 -2.87 -16.59
CA LYS A 90 -16.76 -2.61 -17.97
C LYS A 90 -18.15 -3.21 -18.28
N GLU A 91 -18.40 -4.43 -17.80
CA GLU A 91 -19.74 -5.07 -17.94
C GLU A 91 -20.83 -4.25 -17.23
N ILE A 92 -20.60 -3.82 -15.99
CA ILE A 92 -21.57 -3.00 -15.25
C ILE A 92 -21.85 -1.70 -15.99
N LEU A 93 -20.78 -1.00 -16.43
CA LEU A 93 -20.93 0.31 -17.08
C LEU A 93 -21.42 0.24 -18.52
N ALA A 94 -21.32 -0.91 -19.18
CA ALA A 94 -21.96 -1.14 -20.47
C ALA A 94 -23.49 -1.24 -20.34
N LEU A 95 -23.99 -1.79 -19.22
CA LEU A 95 -25.43 -1.89 -18.93
C LEU A 95 -26.00 -0.61 -18.30
N ASP A 96 -25.22 0.00 -17.40
CA ASP A 96 -25.59 1.23 -16.68
C ASP A 96 -24.39 2.18 -16.63
N PRO A 97 -24.23 3.06 -17.64
CA PRO A 97 -23.12 4.03 -17.68
C PRO A 97 -23.11 5.04 -16.52
N GLN A 98 -24.23 5.18 -15.79
CA GLN A 98 -24.38 6.08 -14.66
C GLN A 98 -24.23 5.37 -13.31
N ASN A 99 -23.78 4.13 -13.28
CA ASN A 99 -23.55 3.39 -12.04
C ASN A 99 -22.40 4.00 -11.25
N THR A 100 -22.72 4.95 -10.38
CA THR A 100 -21.71 5.70 -9.60
C THR A 100 -20.79 4.80 -8.76
N PRO A 101 -21.27 3.76 -8.05
CA PRO A 101 -20.36 2.84 -7.35
C PRO A 101 -19.34 2.17 -8.26
N ALA A 102 -19.76 1.75 -9.47
CA ALA A 102 -18.84 1.14 -10.43
C ALA A 102 -17.85 2.17 -10.98
N LEU A 103 -18.30 3.39 -11.34
CA LEU A 103 -17.40 4.48 -11.77
C LEU A 103 -16.33 4.77 -10.74
N VAL A 104 -16.67 4.92 -9.46
CA VAL A 104 -15.75 5.23 -8.36
C VAL A 104 -14.75 4.09 -8.13
N ASN A 105 -15.21 2.83 -8.10
CA ASN A 105 -14.32 1.71 -7.87
C ASN A 105 -13.44 1.40 -9.09
N TYR A 106 -13.95 1.62 -10.30
CA TYR A 106 -13.14 1.51 -11.52
C TYR A 106 -12.08 2.62 -11.59
N ALA A 107 -12.44 3.86 -11.20
CA ALA A 107 -11.47 4.95 -11.08
C ALA A 107 -10.33 4.59 -10.10
N ARG A 108 -10.69 3.99 -8.95
CA ARG A 108 -9.70 3.51 -7.99
C ARG A 108 -8.81 2.41 -8.58
N LEU A 109 -9.38 1.46 -9.33
CA LEU A 109 -8.59 0.44 -10.02
C LEU A 109 -7.65 1.08 -11.04
N LYS A 110 -8.11 2.04 -11.84
CA LYS A 110 -7.27 2.76 -12.81
C LYS A 110 -6.13 3.52 -12.14
N ASN A 111 -6.38 4.09 -10.95
CA ASN A 111 -5.32 4.71 -10.15
C ASN A 111 -4.27 3.68 -9.67
N ILE A 112 -4.69 2.50 -9.23
CA ILE A 112 -3.78 1.39 -8.85
C ILE A 112 -2.94 0.94 -10.05
N LEU A 113 -3.53 0.90 -11.24
CA LEU A 113 -2.86 0.55 -12.50
C LEU A 113 -2.06 1.72 -13.11
N LEU A 114 -1.91 2.83 -12.38
CA LEU A 114 -1.19 4.03 -12.81
C LEU A 114 -1.79 4.71 -14.05
N ASP A 115 -3.00 4.32 -14.43
CA ASP A 115 -3.77 4.93 -15.52
C ASP A 115 -4.54 6.16 -15.00
N PHE A 116 -3.78 7.18 -14.61
CA PHE A 116 -4.31 8.37 -13.94
C PHE A 116 -5.30 9.16 -14.81
N LYS A 117 -5.07 9.17 -16.13
CA LYS A 117 -5.96 9.86 -17.07
C LYS A 117 -7.38 9.28 -17.02
N ASN A 118 -7.49 7.97 -17.12
CA ASN A 118 -8.78 7.31 -17.05
C ASN A 118 -9.36 7.35 -15.63
N SER A 119 -8.52 7.28 -14.59
CA SER A 119 -8.96 7.46 -13.20
C SER A 119 -9.63 8.82 -12.98
N ILE A 120 -9.00 9.91 -13.43
CA ILE A 120 -9.55 11.28 -13.34
C ILE A 120 -10.89 11.36 -14.07
N ASN A 121 -10.94 10.91 -15.32
CA ASN A 121 -12.16 10.95 -16.13
C ASN A 121 -13.34 10.20 -15.46
N LEU A 122 -13.08 9.02 -14.89
CA LEU A 122 -14.09 8.24 -14.20
C LEU A 122 -14.59 8.93 -12.92
N TYR A 123 -13.71 9.55 -12.13
CA TYR A 123 -14.13 10.34 -10.97
C TYR A 123 -14.92 11.59 -11.38
N GLU A 124 -14.51 12.29 -12.43
CA GLU A 124 -15.25 13.44 -12.96
C GLU A 124 -16.65 13.04 -13.45
N ASN A 125 -16.77 11.89 -14.13
CA ASN A 125 -18.08 11.37 -14.53
C ASN A 125 -18.95 11.03 -13.31
N ALA A 126 -18.40 10.42 -12.27
CA ALA A 126 -19.12 10.17 -11.03
C ALA A 126 -19.57 11.48 -10.36
N LEU A 127 -18.74 12.53 -10.37
CA LEU A 127 -19.06 13.84 -9.81
C LEU A 127 -20.12 14.62 -10.62
N LYS A 128 -20.27 14.37 -11.93
CA LYS A 128 -21.40 14.91 -12.70
C LYS A 128 -22.73 14.39 -12.18
N LEU A 129 -22.77 13.16 -11.65
CA LEU A 129 -23.96 12.49 -11.11
C LEU A 129 -24.19 12.87 -9.64
N ILE A 130 -23.13 12.88 -8.84
CA ILE A 130 -23.19 13.20 -7.39
C ILE A 130 -22.21 14.31 -7.07
N LYS A 131 -22.61 15.56 -7.35
CA LYS A 131 -21.75 16.76 -7.25
C LYS A 131 -21.16 17.01 -5.87
N ASN A 132 -21.87 16.64 -4.80
CA ASN A 132 -21.53 16.98 -3.42
C ASN A 132 -20.91 15.83 -2.62
N ASP A 133 -20.47 14.74 -3.29
CA ASP A 133 -19.81 13.64 -2.58
C ASP A 133 -18.35 14.00 -2.26
N LEU A 134 -18.10 14.27 -0.98
CA LEU A 134 -16.76 14.66 -0.50
C LEU A 134 -15.72 13.56 -0.62
N GLY A 135 -16.16 12.29 -0.59
CA GLY A 135 -15.27 11.13 -0.77
C GLY A 135 -14.75 11.04 -2.20
N ILE A 136 -15.62 11.27 -3.19
CA ILE A 136 -15.22 11.28 -4.61
C ILE A 136 -14.28 12.47 -4.88
N TRP A 137 -14.60 13.65 -4.37
CA TRP A 137 -13.71 14.82 -4.46
C TRP A 137 -12.35 14.56 -3.81
N LEU A 138 -12.33 13.95 -2.62
CA LEU A 138 -11.10 13.60 -1.92
C LEU A 138 -10.24 12.64 -2.76
N ASN A 139 -10.85 11.61 -3.33
CA ASN A 139 -10.16 10.64 -4.18
C ASN A 139 -9.58 11.31 -5.44
N LEU A 140 -10.36 12.17 -6.12
CA LEU A 140 -9.88 12.92 -7.27
C LEU A 140 -8.69 13.82 -6.91
N GLY A 141 -8.77 14.54 -5.80
CA GLY A 141 -7.66 15.34 -5.27
C GLY A 141 -6.41 14.50 -4.99
N SER A 142 -6.60 13.29 -4.44
CA SER A 142 -5.50 12.36 -4.19
C SER A 142 -4.84 11.87 -5.49
N VAL A 143 -5.61 11.67 -6.57
CA VAL A 143 -5.02 11.33 -7.89
C VAL A 143 -4.18 12.50 -8.41
N TYR A 144 -4.69 13.73 -8.34
CA TYR A 144 -3.90 14.92 -8.73
C TYR A 144 -2.63 15.06 -7.89
N GLN A 145 -2.70 14.76 -6.59
CA GLN A 145 -1.52 14.72 -5.71
C GLN A 145 -0.50 13.66 -6.18
N SER A 146 -0.96 12.47 -6.58
CA SER A 146 -0.10 11.37 -7.03
C SER A 146 0.67 11.70 -8.31
N ILE A 147 0.10 12.51 -9.19
CA ILE A 147 0.75 12.95 -10.44
C ILE A 147 1.52 14.28 -10.29
N GLY A 148 1.66 14.81 -9.07
CA GLY A 148 2.40 16.06 -8.81
C GLY A 148 1.64 17.35 -9.10
N GLU A 149 0.36 17.29 -9.51
CA GLU A 149 -0.50 18.44 -9.78
C GLU A 149 -1.02 19.06 -8.46
N PHE A 150 -0.08 19.49 -7.60
CA PHE A 150 -0.38 19.92 -6.23
C PHE A 150 -1.32 21.11 -6.15
N SER A 151 -1.25 22.02 -7.11
CA SER A 151 -2.16 23.19 -7.18
C SER A 151 -3.61 22.75 -7.37
N LYS A 152 -3.87 21.79 -8.27
CA LYS A 152 -5.20 21.24 -8.50
C LYS A 152 -5.70 20.47 -7.27
N ALA A 153 -4.84 19.63 -6.68
CA ALA A 153 -5.17 18.91 -5.46
C ALA A 153 -5.56 19.85 -4.32
N ASN A 154 -4.76 20.90 -4.06
CA ASN A 154 -5.02 21.90 -3.03
C ASN A 154 -6.34 22.65 -3.27
N ASN A 155 -6.63 23.03 -4.52
CA ASN A 155 -7.89 23.69 -4.84
C ASN A 155 -9.09 22.81 -4.49
N ILE A 156 -9.04 21.52 -4.82
CA ILE A 156 -10.09 20.54 -4.49
C ILE A 156 -10.24 20.42 -2.97
N PHE A 157 -9.17 20.20 -2.23
CA PHE A 157 -9.23 20.02 -0.78
C PHE A 157 -9.73 21.30 -0.07
N ASN A 158 -9.29 22.49 -0.50
CA ASN A 158 -9.78 23.75 0.03
C ASN A 158 -11.28 23.97 -0.27
N ASN A 159 -11.76 23.56 -1.43
CA ASN A 159 -13.19 23.64 -1.75
C ASN A 159 -14.02 22.68 -0.87
N ILE A 160 -13.51 21.50 -0.57
CA ILE A 160 -14.12 20.61 0.42
C ILE A 160 -14.24 21.33 1.77
N LEU A 161 -13.15 21.97 2.25
CA LEU A 161 -13.14 22.65 3.55
C LEU A 161 -14.00 23.91 3.59
N LYS A 162 -14.19 24.63 2.47
CA LYS A 162 -15.16 25.72 2.39
C LYS A 162 -16.59 25.24 2.64
N GLY A 163 -16.96 24.08 2.11
CA GLY A 163 -18.28 23.47 2.33
C GLY A 163 -18.43 22.75 3.67
N LYS A 164 -17.36 22.12 4.15
CA LYS A 164 -17.34 21.33 5.40
C LYS A 164 -16.00 21.50 6.13
N PRO A 165 -15.82 22.58 6.92
CA PRO A 165 -14.57 22.85 7.65
C PRO A 165 -14.14 21.73 8.62
N SER A 166 -15.08 20.90 9.08
CA SER A 166 -14.83 19.79 9.99
C SER A 166 -14.42 18.47 9.29
N PHE A 167 -14.20 18.48 7.97
CA PHE A 167 -13.86 17.26 7.23
C PHE A 167 -12.36 16.93 7.37
N VAL A 168 -12.01 16.19 8.42
CA VAL A 168 -10.62 15.83 8.79
C VAL A 168 -9.80 15.27 7.63
N PRO A 169 -10.33 14.36 6.73
CA PRO A 169 -9.52 13.84 5.63
C PRO A 169 -8.97 14.91 4.67
N ALA A 170 -9.69 16.03 4.47
CA ALA A 170 -9.19 17.13 3.64
C ALA A 170 -8.03 17.88 4.31
N HIS A 171 -8.10 18.12 5.62
CA HIS A 171 -6.99 18.71 6.38
C HIS A 171 -5.72 17.87 6.29
N ILE A 172 -5.85 16.54 6.43
CA ILE A 172 -4.73 15.59 6.30
C ILE A 172 -4.15 15.66 4.88
N SER A 173 -5.01 15.68 3.85
CA SER A 173 -4.56 15.74 2.45
C SER A 173 -3.82 17.04 2.14
N ILE A 174 -4.32 18.16 2.65
CA ILE A 174 -3.64 19.46 2.55
C ILE A 174 -2.29 19.42 3.27
N SER A 175 -2.22 18.86 4.47
CA SER A 175 -0.96 18.81 5.23
C SER A 175 0.15 18.02 4.53
N LYS A 176 -0.20 17.08 3.67
CA LYS A 176 0.78 16.29 2.89
C LYS A 176 1.41 17.08 1.72
N VAL A 177 0.75 18.12 1.23
CA VAL A 177 1.20 18.89 0.05
C VAL A 177 1.66 20.30 0.40
N ASN A 178 1.15 20.87 1.49
CA ASN A 178 1.54 22.21 1.91
C ASN A 178 2.85 22.21 2.70
N ASP A 179 3.63 23.25 2.47
CA ASP A 179 4.66 23.72 3.38
C ASP A 179 4.02 24.78 4.31
N TYR A 180 4.15 24.59 5.62
CA TYR A 180 3.60 25.49 6.63
C TYR A 180 4.66 26.44 7.22
N SER A 181 5.82 26.58 6.58
CA SER A 181 6.89 27.50 7.01
C SER A 181 6.38 28.93 7.20
N GLU A 182 5.39 29.33 6.42
CA GLU A 182 4.63 30.56 6.61
C GLU A 182 3.30 30.30 7.33
N ASN A 183 2.71 31.34 7.93
CA ASN A 183 1.42 31.24 8.61
C ASN A 183 0.33 30.76 7.65
N SER A 184 -0.31 29.66 7.97
CA SER A 184 -1.37 29.04 7.18
C SER A 184 -2.71 29.13 7.90
N SER A 185 -3.74 29.66 7.21
CA SER A 185 -5.12 29.65 7.69
C SER A 185 -5.64 28.24 7.99
N ASN A 186 -5.13 27.24 7.28
CA ASN A 186 -5.47 25.83 7.50
C ASN A 186 -5.01 25.33 8.88
N LEU A 187 -3.81 25.75 9.35
CA LEU A 187 -3.34 25.37 10.70
C LEU A 187 -4.29 25.94 11.79
N SER A 188 -4.73 27.19 11.66
CA SER A 188 -5.70 27.78 12.60
C SER A 188 -6.99 26.96 12.66
N LEU A 189 -7.55 26.59 11.50
CA LEU A 189 -8.74 25.73 11.41
C LEU A 189 -8.53 24.36 12.06
N MET A 190 -7.37 23.74 11.84
CA MET A 190 -7.03 22.46 12.47
C MET A 190 -6.94 22.58 14.00
N LEU A 191 -6.35 23.66 14.52
CA LEU A 191 -6.23 23.90 15.97
C LEU A 191 -7.60 24.10 16.62
N ASP A 192 -8.50 24.84 15.99
CA ASP A 192 -9.86 25.07 16.50
C ASP A 192 -10.69 23.78 16.43
N LEU A 193 -10.57 23.03 15.34
CA LEU A 193 -11.23 21.74 15.19
C LEU A 193 -10.72 20.71 16.24
N ASN A 194 -9.42 20.73 16.56
CA ASN A 194 -8.84 19.82 17.56
C ASN A 194 -9.37 20.06 19.00
N LYS A 195 -9.83 21.27 19.30
CA LYS A 195 -10.49 21.61 20.59
C LYS A 195 -11.91 21.07 20.67
N SER A 196 -12.51 20.73 19.53
CA SER A 196 -13.91 20.30 19.48
C SER A 196 -14.13 18.93 20.11
N HIS A 197 -15.32 18.72 20.67
CA HIS A 197 -15.73 17.41 21.24
C HIS A 197 -16.35 16.46 20.22
N TYR A 198 -16.49 16.87 18.95
CA TYR A 198 -17.17 16.10 17.91
C TYR A 198 -16.28 15.03 17.25
N LEU A 199 -14.95 15.18 17.35
CA LEU A 199 -14.03 14.24 16.73
C LEU A 199 -13.93 12.95 17.55
N ASN A 200 -14.04 11.80 16.86
CA ASN A 200 -13.69 10.55 17.48
C ASN A 200 -12.15 10.43 17.66
N LYS A 201 -11.72 9.43 18.45
CA LYS A 201 -10.31 9.25 18.79
C LYS A 201 -9.40 9.14 17.57
N LYS A 202 -9.86 8.45 16.50
CA LYS A 202 -9.10 8.30 15.26
C LYS A 202 -8.94 9.64 14.53
N GLU A 203 -10.04 10.34 14.32
CA GLU A 203 -10.01 11.66 13.67
C GLU A 203 -9.13 12.65 14.42
N LYS A 204 -9.18 12.61 15.77
CA LYS A 204 -8.34 13.45 16.62
C LYS A 204 -6.86 13.12 16.47
N SER A 205 -6.50 11.83 16.46
CA SER A 205 -5.15 11.39 16.20
C SER A 205 -4.66 11.84 14.81
N ASP A 206 -5.46 11.58 13.78
CA ASP A 206 -5.13 11.92 12.40
C ASP A 206 -4.90 13.44 12.23
N LEU A 207 -5.73 14.26 12.87
CA LEU A 207 -5.61 15.72 12.85
C LEU A 207 -4.36 16.20 13.61
N GLU A 208 -4.05 15.59 14.76
CA GLU A 208 -2.87 15.92 15.55
C GLU A 208 -1.55 15.61 14.80
N PHE A 209 -1.50 14.56 13.98
CA PHE A 209 -0.36 14.33 13.08
C PHE A 209 -0.20 15.48 12.07
N ALA A 210 -1.30 15.97 11.50
CA ALA A 210 -1.27 17.09 10.54
C ALA A 210 -0.82 18.41 11.23
N ILE A 211 -1.26 18.67 12.46
CA ILE A 211 -0.83 19.81 13.26
C ILE A 211 0.64 19.68 13.64
N GLY A 212 1.08 18.49 14.07
CA GLY A 212 2.47 18.21 14.39
C GLY A 212 3.40 18.51 13.22
N LYS A 213 3.00 18.07 12.00
CA LYS A 213 3.73 18.36 10.76
C LYS A 213 3.77 19.86 10.48
N ALA A 214 2.68 20.57 10.65
CA ALA A 214 2.64 22.00 10.42
C ALA A 214 3.58 22.77 11.38
N TYR A 215 3.65 22.37 12.64
CA TYR A 215 4.62 22.96 13.58
C TYR A 215 6.08 22.55 13.28
N ASP A 216 6.31 21.34 12.75
CA ASP A 216 7.63 20.91 12.31
C ASP A 216 8.16 21.78 11.15
N ASP A 217 7.32 22.06 10.17
CA ASP A 217 7.63 22.97 9.05
C ASP A 217 7.95 24.39 9.55
N GLN A 218 7.24 24.85 10.59
CA GLN A 218 7.50 26.15 11.24
C GLN A 218 8.72 26.14 12.15
N ARG A 219 9.44 25.00 12.28
CA ARG A 219 10.56 24.79 13.21
C ARG A 219 10.19 25.00 14.69
N LYS A 220 8.91 24.87 15.04
CA LYS A 220 8.41 24.90 16.42
C LYS A 220 8.44 23.51 17.02
N TYR A 221 9.63 22.98 17.19
CA TYR A 221 9.86 21.55 17.47
C TYR A 221 9.22 21.05 18.77
N GLU A 222 9.21 21.85 19.83
CA GLU A 222 8.55 21.49 21.09
C GLU A 222 7.04 21.26 20.92
N LEU A 223 6.37 22.14 20.17
CA LEU A 223 4.95 21.96 19.85
C LEU A 223 4.74 20.77 18.92
N SER A 224 5.58 20.65 17.90
CA SER A 224 5.53 19.55 16.94
C SER A 224 5.60 18.19 17.66
N ILE A 225 6.60 17.98 18.52
CA ILE A 225 6.76 16.73 19.27
C ILE A 225 5.56 16.47 20.18
N LYS A 226 5.07 17.48 20.91
CA LYS A 226 3.89 17.34 21.76
C LYS A 226 2.67 16.82 21.02
N TYR A 227 2.43 17.33 19.79
CA TYR A 227 1.32 16.85 18.97
C TYR A 227 1.56 15.43 18.42
N PHE A 228 2.78 15.10 17.98
CA PHE A 228 3.10 13.74 17.54
C PHE A 228 2.99 12.72 18.68
N GLU A 229 3.44 13.02 19.89
CA GLU A 229 3.27 12.14 21.07
C GLU A 229 1.79 11.91 21.37
N SER A 230 0.99 12.98 21.38
CA SER A 230 -0.46 12.90 21.61
C SER A 230 -1.16 12.06 20.54
N ALA A 231 -0.80 12.28 19.27
CA ALA A 231 -1.33 11.53 18.13
C ALA A 231 -0.97 10.04 18.19
N ASN A 232 0.30 9.73 18.41
CA ASN A 232 0.82 8.36 18.52
C ASN A 232 0.17 7.61 19.69
N LYS A 233 0.05 8.25 20.86
CA LYS A 233 -0.62 7.66 22.01
C LYS A 233 -2.07 7.24 21.68
N LYS A 234 -2.83 8.14 21.04
CA LYS A 234 -4.21 7.83 20.61
C LYS A 234 -4.26 6.71 19.59
N ARG A 235 -3.31 6.73 18.64
CA ARG A 235 -3.24 5.70 17.59
C ARG A 235 -2.90 4.34 18.17
N LYS A 236 -1.93 4.27 19.07
CA LYS A 236 -1.57 3.02 19.78
C LYS A 236 -2.76 2.39 20.50
N GLU A 237 -3.63 3.20 21.09
CA GLU A 237 -4.84 2.70 21.76
C GLU A 237 -5.91 2.16 20.78
N LEU A 238 -5.84 2.50 19.50
CA LEU A 238 -6.77 2.06 18.45
C LEU A 238 -6.28 0.82 17.71
N VAL A 239 -4.97 0.57 17.72
CA VAL A 239 -4.36 -0.59 17.06
C VAL A 239 -4.06 -1.69 18.07
N ASN A 240 -4.19 -2.92 17.62
CA ASN A 240 -3.87 -4.09 18.47
C ASN A 240 -2.54 -4.70 17.97
N TYR A 241 -1.47 -3.89 18.04
CA TYR A 241 -0.15 -4.34 17.64
C TYR A 241 0.54 -5.08 18.78
N ASN A 242 1.21 -6.18 18.43
CA ASN A 242 2.04 -6.97 19.33
C ASN A 242 3.31 -7.42 18.61
N PHE A 243 4.44 -6.84 18.97
CA PHE A 243 5.75 -7.15 18.38
C PHE A 243 6.09 -8.67 18.39
N LYS A 244 5.59 -9.44 19.35
CA LYS A 244 5.80 -10.90 19.39
C LYS A 244 5.31 -11.61 18.13
N SER A 245 4.34 -11.03 17.42
CA SER A 245 3.85 -11.57 16.14
C SER A 245 4.90 -11.46 15.04
N ASP A 246 5.54 -10.29 14.92
CA ASP A 246 6.60 -10.06 13.95
C ASP A 246 7.87 -10.86 14.32
N GLU A 247 8.23 -10.88 15.59
CA GLU A 247 9.35 -11.67 16.09
C GLU A 247 9.18 -13.16 15.75
N LYS A 248 7.97 -13.69 15.93
CA LYS A 248 7.65 -15.09 15.61
C LYS A 248 7.78 -15.36 14.11
N LEU A 249 7.32 -14.41 13.27
CA LEU A 249 7.43 -14.52 11.81
C LEU A 249 8.92 -14.49 11.38
N PHE A 250 9.69 -13.53 11.86
CA PHE A 250 11.11 -13.38 11.50
C PHE A 250 11.93 -14.60 11.94
N LYS A 251 11.68 -15.13 13.13
CA LYS A 251 12.29 -16.39 13.58
C LYS A 251 11.91 -17.57 12.69
N SER A 252 10.64 -17.68 12.29
CA SER A 252 10.18 -18.73 11.40
C SER A 252 10.84 -18.66 10.02
N ILE A 253 11.00 -17.43 9.48
CA ILE A 253 11.69 -17.17 8.22
C ILE A 253 13.15 -17.63 8.31
N LYS A 254 13.90 -17.17 9.32
CA LYS A 254 15.31 -17.55 9.51
C LYS A 254 15.45 -19.06 9.65
N ASN A 255 14.64 -19.71 10.47
CA ASN A 255 14.66 -21.15 10.68
C ASN A 255 14.42 -21.96 9.37
N TYR A 256 13.56 -21.45 8.50
CA TYR A 256 13.32 -22.10 7.22
C TYR A 256 14.51 -21.91 6.26
N PHE A 257 14.91 -20.66 6.03
CA PHE A 257 15.88 -20.33 5.00
C PHE A 257 17.34 -20.69 5.35
N GLN A 258 17.70 -20.80 6.64
CA GLN A 258 19.05 -21.21 7.05
C GLN A 258 19.47 -22.61 6.54
N ASN A 259 18.46 -23.47 6.25
CA ASN A 259 18.68 -24.83 5.77
C ASN A 259 18.63 -24.94 4.23
N LEU A 260 18.38 -23.83 3.52
CA LEU A 260 18.32 -23.79 2.08
C LEU A 260 19.61 -23.22 1.49
N ASP A 261 20.19 -23.93 0.54
CA ASP A 261 21.30 -23.42 -0.27
C ASP A 261 20.75 -22.57 -1.44
N LEU A 262 20.48 -21.30 -1.15
CA LEU A 262 19.97 -20.33 -2.12
C LEU A 262 20.95 -20.04 -3.28
N ASN A 263 22.24 -20.43 -3.15
CA ASN A 263 23.23 -20.22 -4.19
C ASN A 263 23.15 -21.29 -5.31
N LYS A 264 22.50 -22.42 -5.03
CA LYS A 264 22.23 -23.47 -6.07
C LYS A 264 21.12 -23.09 -7.03
N ILE A 265 20.40 -22.02 -6.77
CA ILE A 265 19.32 -21.53 -7.64
C ILE A 265 19.94 -20.94 -8.91
N LYS A 266 19.76 -21.65 -10.04
CA LYS A 266 20.30 -21.24 -11.34
C LYS A 266 19.51 -20.07 -11.91
N LYS A 267 20.22 -19.08 -12.50
CA LYS A 267 19.60 -17.98 -13.26
C LYS A 267 18.86 -18.54 -14.49
N GLU A 268 17.75 -17.92 -14.84
CA GLU A 268 16.98 -18.23 -16.06
C GLU A 268 17.49 -17.41 -17.25
N LYS A 269 17.53 -18.02 -18.45
CA LYS A 269 18.16 -17.40 -19.62
C LYS A 269 17.40 -16.22 -20.23
N ASN A 270 16.12 -16.02 -19.97
CA ASN A 270 15.28 -15.04 -20.70
C ASN A 270 14.18 -14.38 -19.88
N SER A 271 14.40 -14.08 -18.60
CA SER A 271 13.38 -13.38 -17.81
C SER A 271 13.60 -11.86 -17.85
N LYS A 272 12.50 -11.10 -17.86
CA LYS A 272 12.51 -9.66 -17.59
C LYS A 272 13.28 -9.40 -16.29
N LYS A 273 14.07 -8.35 -16.24
CA LYS A 273 14.82 -7.99 -15.05
C LYS A 273 13.91 -7.23 -14.08
N ILE A 274 13.92 -7.65 -12.81
CA ILE A 274 13.25 -6.95 -11.73
C ILE A 274 14.28 -6.50 -10.71
N ILE A 275 14.15 -5.26 -10.27
CA ILE A 275 14.91 -4.70 -9.17
C ILE A 275 13.95 -4.48 -8.00
N PHE A 276 14.22 -5.12 -6.86
CA PHE A 276 13.50 -4.88 -5.63
C PHE A 276 14.27 -3.86 -4.78
N ILE A 277 13.63 -2.75 -4.43
CA ILE A 277 14.19 -1.79 -3.47
C ILE A 277 13.54 -2.04 -2.12
N VAL A 278 14.36 -2.45 -1.15
CA VAL A 278 13.94 -2.81 0.21
C VAL A 278 14.65 -1.99 1.26
N GLY A 279 14.14 -1.99 2.49
CA GLY A 279 14.73 -1.30 3.63
C GLY A 279 13.69 -0.93 4.67
N LEU A 280 14.07 -0.17 5.69
CA LEU A 280 13.07 0.43 6.56
C LEU A 280 12.25 1.46 5.81
N PRO A 281 10.96 1.61 6.10
CA PRO A 281 10.20 2.77 5.65
C PRO A 281 10.94 4.06 6.03
N ARG A 282 10.95 5.05 5.15
CA ARG A 282 11.66 6.34 5.34
C ARG A 282 13.19 6.27 5.29
N SER A 283 13.76 5.19 4.75
CA SER A 283 15.22 5.05 4.56
C SER A 283 15.75 5.60 3.24
N GLY A 284 14.94 6.28 2.44
CA GLY A 284 15.38 6.84 1.14
C GLY A 284 15.03 5.97 -0.08
N THR A 285 14.25 4.91 0.09
CA THR A 285 13.84 4.00 -0.99
C THR A 285 13.19 4.72 -2.18
N THR A 286 12.40 5.79 -1.94
CA THR A 286 11.78 6.60 -2.99
C THR A 286 12.81 7.37 -3.82
N LEU A 287 13.86 7.89 -3.18
CA LEU A 287 14.94 8.56 -3.91
C LEU A 287 15.66 7.60 -4.84
N LEU A 288 15.97 6.39 -4.36
CA LEU A 288 16.62 5.36 -5.19
C LEU A 288 15.74 4.95 -6.36
N GLU A 289 14.44 4.80 -6.15
CA GLU A 289 13.49 4.53 -7.24
C GLU A 289 13.49 5.68 -8.27
N GLN A 290 13.44 6.94 -7.83
CA GLN A 290 13.45 8.10 -8.72
C GLN A 290 14.74 8.18 -9.54
N ILE A 291 15.90 7.95 -8.92
CA ILE A 291 17.19 7.92 -9.59
C ILE A 291 17.21 6.85 -10.69
N LEU A 292 16.84 5.63 -10.34
CA LEU A 292 16.88 4.50 -11.26
C LEU A 292 15.80 4.61 -12.36
N SER A 293 14.61 5.09 -12.02
CA SER A 293 13.51 5.25 -13.01
C SER A 293 13.71 6.43 -13.95
N ALA A 294 14.71 7.29 -13.71
CA ALA A 294 15.14 8.29 -14.67
C ALA A 294 15.93 7.66 -15.86
N HIS A 295 16.44 6.44 -15.70
CA HIS A 295 17.09 5.69 -16.75
C HIS A 295 16.08 5.22 -17.81
N GLN A 296 16.39 5.39 -19.11
CA GLN A 296 15.47 5.13 -20.23
C GLN A 296 14.94 3.68 -20.31
N LYS A 297 15.69 2.69 -19.81
CA LYS A 297 15.32 1.27 -19.83
C LYS A 297 14.53 0.83 -18.60
N VAL A 298 14.31 1.72 -17.63
CA VAL A 298 13.79 1.37 -16.29
C VAL A 298 12.41 1.99 -16.04
N PHE A 299 11.50 1.20 -15.51
CA PHE A 299 10.20 1.64 -15.05
C PHE A 299 10.09 1.49 -13.52
N GLY A 300 9.82 2.58 -12.83
CA GLY A 300 9.48 2.56 -11.40
C GLY A 300 7.99 2.25 -11.21
N ALA A 301 7.67 1.08 -10.68
CA ALA A 301 6.29 0.66 -10.47
C ALA A 301 5.74 1.07 -9.09
N GLY A 302 6.55 1.73 -8.25
CA GLY A 302 6.14 2.10 -6.89
C GLY A 302 6.07 0.92 -5.94
N GLU A 303 5.20 1.02 -4.93
CA GLU A 303 4.97 -0.03 -3.94
C GLU A 303 3.92 -1.01 -4.44
N LEU A 304 4.37 -2.23 -4.79
CA LEU A 304 3.52 -3.29 -5.30
C LEU A 304 3.11 -4.24 -4.16
N ASP A 305 1.81 -4.46 -4.03
CA ASP A 305 1.26 -5.35 -2.99
C ASP A 305 1.34 -6.84 -3.35
N PHE A 306 1.59 -7.17 -4.60
CA PHE A 306 1.46 -8.53 -5.13
C PHE A 306 2.33 -9.54 -4.38
N LEU A 307 3.64 -9.28 -4.24
CA LEU A 307 4.57 -10.20 -3.58
C LEU A 307 4.15 -10.48 -2.14
N ARG A 308 3.93 -9.41 -1.38
CA ARG A 308 3.51 -9.49 0.02
C ARG A 308 2.20 -10.25 0.20
N GLN A 309 1.20 -9.95 -0.62
CA GLN A 309 -0.11 -10.63 -0.56
C GLN A 309 0.03 -12.09 -0.93
N THR A 310 0.75 -12.41 -2.01
CA THR A 310 0.96 -13.79 -2.47
C THR A 310 1.64 -14.62 -1.39
N ILE A 311 2.68 -14.09 -0.74
CA ILE A 311 3.40 -14.82 0.31
C ILE A 311 2.51 -15.00 1.54
N ASN A 312 1.87 -13.93 2.01
CA ASN A 312 1.02 -14.00 3.20
C ASN A 312 -0.16 -14.95 3.02
N THR A 313 -0.79 -14.97 1.86
CA THR A 313 -1.95 -15.84 1.59
C THR A 313 -1.54 -17.31 1.46
N ASN A 314 -0.43 -17.60 0.78
CA ASN A 314 -0.10 -18.98 0.44
C ASN A 314 0.85 -19.63 1.45
N PHE A 315 1.74 -18.87 2.08
CA PHE A 315 2.88 -19.44 2.83
C PHE A 315 2.98 -18.99 4.28
N VAL A 316 2.06 -18.14 4.76
CA VAL A 316 2.05 -17.70 6.16
C VAL A 316 0.74 -18.07 6.83
N GLN A 317 0.83 -18.67 8.01
CA GLN A 317 -0.32 -18.91 8.88
C GLN A 317 0.11 -18.69 10.34
N ASP A 318 -0.71 -17.98 11.12
CA ASP A 318 -0.46 -17.68 12.54
C ASP A 318 0.93 -17.09 12.81
N ASN A 319 1.39 -16.20 11.92
CA ASN A 319 2.72 -15.58 11.92
C ASN A 319 3.86 -16.62 11.87
N LYS A 320 3.70 -17.69 11.12
CA LYS A 320 4.74 -18.70 10.81
C LYS A 320 4.70 -19.07 9.33
N LEU A 321 5.84 -19.47 8.78
CA LEU A 321 5.91 -20.04 7.45
C LEU A 321 5.34 -21.46 7.44
N LEU A 322 4.62 -21.77 6.37
CA LEU A 322 4.13 -23.10 6.02
C LEU A 322 5.23 -23.82 5.21
N SER A 323 6.26 -24.31 5.90
CA SER A 323 7.46 -24.90 5.28
C SER A 323 7.14 -26.02 4.29
N GLN A 324 6.14 -26.86 4.58
CA GLN A 324 5.72 -27.94 3.69
C GLN A 324 5.24 -27.40 2.34
N LYS A 325 4.38 -26.38 2.32
CA LYS A 325 3.89 -25.76 1.08
C LYS A 325 5.00 -25.13 0.24
N ILE A 326 6.00 -24.54 0.90
CA ILE A 326 7.14 -23.95 0.21
C ILE A 326 8.00 -25.07 -0.42
N ASN A 327 8.23 -26.16 0.30
CA ASN A 327 8.97 -27.31 -0.21
C ASN A 327 8.24 -27.99 -1.39
N GLU A 328 6.92 -28.16 -1.31
CA GLU A 328 6.10 -28.70 -2.40
C GLU A 328 6.22 -27.83 -3.67
N LEU A 329 6.17 -26.48 -3.51
CA LEU A 329 6.36 -25.57 -4.63
C LEU A 329 7.75 -25.70 -5.29
N GLN A 330 8.80 -25.85 -4.48
CA GLN A 330 10.17 -26.03 -4.98
C GLN A 330 10.34 -27.37 -5.73
N LEU A 331 9.79 -28.45 -5.17
CA LEU A 331 9.85 -29.79 -5.78
C LEU A 331 9.09 -29.83 -7.11
N ALA A 332 7.97 -29.13 -7.21
CA ALA A 332 7.19 -29.03 -8.44
C ALA A 332 7.87 -28.19 -9.54
N ASN A 333 9.00 -27.54 -9.24
CA ASN A 333 9.69 -26.60 -10.13
C ASN A 333 8.71 -25.55 -10.73
N ASN A 334 7.75 -25.12 -9.91
CA ASN A 334 6.58 -24.37 -10.34
C ASN A 334 6.90 -22.88 -10.43
N ASN A 335 6.84 -22.32 -11.63
CA ASN A 335 7.04 -20.90 -11.90
C ASN A 335 5.74 -20.08 -11.78
N GLU A 336 4.64 -20.68 -11.35
CA GLU A 336 3.31 -20.06 -11.33
C GLU A 336 3.27 -18.67 -10.65
N ILE A 337 4.02 -18.48 -9.56
CA ILE A 337 4.10 -17.19 -8.87
C ILE A 337 4.86 -16.16 -9.69
N ASN A 338 5.95 -16.59 -10.31
CA ASN A 338 6.75 -15.78 -11.21
C ASN A 338 5.91 -15.34 -12.40
N ASP A 339 5.22 -16.26 -13.07
CA ASP A 339 4.38 -15.99 -14.24
C ASP A 339 3.24 -15.02 -13.87
N LYS A 340 2.53 -15.26 -12.77
CA LYS A 340 1.48 -14.37 -12.28
C LYS A 340 2.00 -12.96 -11.93
N TYR A 341 3.23 -12.87 -11.41
CA TYR A 341 3.83 -11.58 -11.12
C TYR A 341 4.19 -10.82 -12.40
N PHE A 342 4.71 -11.50 -13.42
CA PHE A 342 4.98 -10.88 -14.71
C PHE A 342 3.70 -10.48 -15.43
N ASP A 343 2.66 -11.32 -15.43
CA ASP A 343 1.34 -10.96 -15.94
C ASP A 343 0.78 -9.71 -15.24
N TYR A 344 0.99 -9.62 -13.93
CA TYR A 344 0.61 -8.43 -13.16
C TYR A 344 1.40 -7.19 -13.60
N LEU A 345 2.71 -7.29 -13.80
CA LEU A 345 3.53 -6.18 -14.29
C LEU A 345 3.15 -5.76 -15.72
N GLU A 346 2.75 -6.68 -16.57
CA GLU A 346 2.27 -6.38 -17.92
C GLU A 346 0.96 -5.57 -17.90
N ASN A 347 0.09 -5.84 -16.93
CA ASN A 347 -1.13 -5.04 -16.73
C ASN A 347 -0.86 -3.60 -16.29
N LEU A 348 0.34 -3.29 -15.79
CA LEU A 348 0.78 -1.91 -15.52
C LEU A 348 1.18 -1.17 -16.83
N ASN A 349 0.94 -1.78 -17.99
CA ASN A 349 1.20 -1.21 -19.33
C ASN A 349 2.65 -0.78 -19.52
N ASN A 350 3.59 -1.62 -19.13
CA ASN A 350 5.01 -1.32 -19.11
C ASN A 350 5.79 -2.08 -20.19
N ASN A 351 6.37 -1.35 -21.14
CA ASN A 351 7.26 -1.86 -22.19
C ASN A 351 8.74 -1.81 -21.80
N SER A 352 9.09 -1.46 -20.57
CA SER A 352 10.48 -1.32 -20.14
C SER A 352 11.16 -2.67 -19.95
N ILE A 353 12.50 -2.65 -20.16
CA ILE A 353 13.33 -3.87 -20.03
C ILE A 353 13.50 -4.26 -18.55
N VAL A 354 13.54 -3.26 -17.67
CA VAL A 354 13.74 -3.43 -16.24
C VAL A 354 12.57 -2.77 -15.49
N THR A 355 12.00 -3.48 -14.54
CA THR A 355 10.96 -2.93 -13.65
C THR A 355 11.49 -2.87 -12.21
N ILE A 356 11.18 -1.78 -11.50
CA ILE A 356 11.45 -1.63 -10.07
C ILE A 356 10.17 -1.88 -9.29
N ASP A 357 10.23 -2.83 -8.34
CA ASP A 357 9.27 -2.97 -7.24
C ASP A 357 9.92 -2.34 -5.99
N LYS A 358 9.44 -1.16 -5.61
CA LYS A 358 9.93 -0.47 -4.44
C LYS A 358 8.98 -0.72 -3.27
N GLY A 359 9.18 -1.85 -2.60
CA GLY A 359 8.46 -2.22 -1.38
C GLY A 359 9.42 -2.23 -0.19
N PRO A 360 9.50 -1.15 0.62
CA PRO A 360 10.45 -1.12 1.73
C PRO A 360 10.39 -2.38 2.59
N GLN A 361 9.19 -2.82 2.98
CA GLN A 361 8.98 -4.01 3.81
C GLN A 361 9.22 -5.35 3.10
N ASN A 362 9.48 -5.37 1.79
CA ASN A 362 9.89 -6.59 1.10
C ASN A 362 11.24 -7.14 1.59
N PHE A 363 11.95 -6.40 2.48
CA PHE A 363 13.11 -6.93 3.19
C PHE A 363 12.79 -8.22 3.96
N ILE A 364 11.56 -8.39 4.43
CA ILE A 364 11.08 -9.61 5.10
C ILE A 364 11.16 -10.81 4.16
N TRP A 365 10.95 -10.59 2.87
CA TRP A 365 10.71 -11.62 1.85
C TRP A 365 11.89 -11.87 0.90
N VAL A 366 13.09 -11.37 1.20
CA VAL A 366 14.26 -11.49 0.32
C VAL A 366 14.55 -12.94 -0.08
N GLY A 367 14.39 -13.91 0.82
CA GLY A 367 14.52 -15.32 0.48
C GLY A 367 13.51 -15.80 -0.56
N PHE A 368 12.28 -15.33 -0.49
CA PHE A 368 11.25 -15.64 -1.50
C PHE A 368 11.54 -14.91 -2.82
N ILE A 369 12.02 -13.66 -2.76
CA ILE A 369 12.47 -12.96 -3.97
C ILE A 369 13.52 -13.79 -4.70
N LYS A 370 14.51 -14.31 -4.00
CA LYS A 370 15.56 -15.12 -4.58
C LYS A 370 15.05 -16.48 -5.09
N LEU A 371 14.04 -17.06 -4.44
CA LEU A 371 13.41 -18.32 -4.88
C LEU A 371 12.59 -18.14 -6.16
N PHE A 372 11.77 -17.08 -6.24
CA PHE A 372 10.82 -16.89 -7.33
C PHE A 372 11.42 -16.14 -8.52
N PHE A 373 12.31 -15.17 -8.27
CA PHE A 373 12.85 -14.25 -9.28
C PHE A 373 14.38 -14.42 -9.40
N LYS A 374 14.78 -15.49 -10.08
CA LYS A 374 16.19 -15.93 -10.15
C LYS A 374 17.16 -14.89 -10.76
N ASN A 375 16.64 -13.96 -11.56
CA ASN A 375 17.40 -12.88 -12.20
C ASN A 375 17.15 -11.51 -11.53
N ALA A 376 16.43 -11.47 -10.42
CA ALA A 376 16.20 -10.22 -9.70
C ALA A 376 17.49 -9.69 -9.06
N LYS A 377 17.48 -8.40 -8.76
CA LYS A 377 18.47 -7.72 -7.91
C LYS A 377 17.74 -7.10 -6.73
N VAL A 378 18.36 -7.12 -5.57
CA VAL A 378 17.83 -6.46 -4.37
C VAL A 378 18.74 -5.31 -3.97
N ILE A 379 18.19 -4.11 -3.95
CA ILE A 379 18.84 -2.91 -3.44
C ILE A 379 18.31 -2.67 -2.03
N HIS A 380 19.21 -2.68 -1.06
CA HIS A 380 18.88 -2.43 0.33
C HIS A 380 19.24 -1.00 0.70
N SER A 381 18.24 -0.16 0.88
CA SER A 381 18.38 1.24 1.28
C SER A 381 18.63 1.35 2.76
N LYS A 382 19.77 1.91 3.14
CA LYS A 382 20.18 2.18 4.53
C LYS A 382 20.21 3.68 4.77
N ARG A 383 19.81 4.10 5.95
CA ARG A 383 19.85 5.48 6.42
C ARG A 383 20.16 5.52 7.91
N ASN A 384 20.66 6.64 8.41
CA ASN A 384 20.86 6.86 9.83
C ASN A 384 19.59 6.45 10.62
N LEU A 385 19.78 5.57 11.62
CA LEU A 385 18.66 4.97 12.36
C LEU A 385 17.89 6.00 13.19
N LYS A 386 18.54 7.07 13.70
CA LYS A 386 17.85 8.12 14.46
C LYS A 386 16.93 8.94 13.55
N ASP A 387 17.41 9.27 12.34
CA ASP A 387 16.61 10.00 11.35
C ASP A 387 15.46 9.15 10.84
N THR A 388 15.71 7.87 10.61
CA THR A 388 14.68 6.90 10.20
C THR A 388 13.64 6.72 11.30
N PHE A 389 14.07 6.60 12.56
CA PHE A 389 13.19 6.53 13.73
C PHE A 389 12.26 7.74 13.80
N LEU A 390 12.84 8.94 13.79
CA LEU A 390 12.08 10.18 13.91
C LEU A 390 11.11 10.34 12.73
N SER A 391 11.57 10.01 11.53
CA SER A 391 10.73 10.08 10.34
C SER A 391 9.57 9.09 10.38
N ASN A 392 9.75 7.88 10.94
CA ASN A 392 8.66 6.93 11.13
C ASN A 392 7.69 7.41 12.22
N TYR A 393 8.20 7.89 13.35
CA TYR A 393 7.39 8.35 14.48
C TYR A 393 6.51 9.58 14.15
N LYS A 394 6.97 10.45 13.26
CA LYS A 394 6.23 11.63 12.78
C LYS A 394 5.17 11.33 11.73
N ASN A 395 5.10 10.10 11.20
CA ASN A 395 4.19 9.75 10.12
C ASN A 395 2.95 8.99 10.60
N ASN A 396 1.79 9.39 10.10
CA ASN A 396 0.54 8.68 10.29
C ASN A 396 0.37 7.62 9.19
N PHE A 397 0.89 6.44 9.41
CA PHE A 397 0.69 5.32 8.50
C PHE A 397 -0.71 4.74 8.63
N THR A 398 -1.31 4.32 7.51
CA THR A 398 -2.64 3.69 7.50
C THR A 398 -2.60 2.18 7.34
N ALA A 399 -1.46 1.64 6.91
CA ALA A 399 -1.26 0.22 6.71
C ALA A 399 -1.01 -0.49 8.05
N LYS A 400 -1.67 -1.63 8.27
CA LYS A 400 -1.58 -2.41 9.53
C LYS A 400 -0.18 -2.94 9.83
N ASP A 401 0.60 -3.23 8.81
CA ASP A 401 1.98 -3.67 8.91
C ASP A 401 2.94 -2.55 9.37
N MET A 402 2.41 -1.32 9.54
CA MET A 402 3.11 -0.17 10.10
C MET A 402 2.68 0.18 11.53
N ASP A 403 1.82 -0.62 12.17
CA ASP A 403 1.27 -0.32 13.50
C ASP A 403 2.36 -0.28 14.60
N TRP A 404 3.56 -0.81 14.36
CA TRP A 404 4.73 -0.72 15.23
C TRP A 404 5.30 0.70 15.35
N THR A 405 4.95 1.63 14.46
CA THR A 405 5.51 2.99 14.43
C THR A 405 4.96 3.93 15.51
N TYR A 406 3.88 3.55 16.19
CA TYR A 406 3.18 4.40 17.16
C TYR A 406 3.73 4.33 18.58
N ASP A 407 4.75 3.52 18.82
CA ASP A 407 5.41 3.41 20.13
C ASP A 407 6.94 3.38 19.98
N PRO A 408 7.66 4.29 20.66
CA PRO A 408 9.11 4.34 20.57
C PRO A 408 9.81 3.00 20.90
N SER A 409 9.31 2.27 21.89
CA SER A 409 9.92 0.99 22.28
C SER A 409 9.68 -0.10 21.24
N GLU A 410 8.55 -0.06 20.55
CA GLU A 410 8.23 -1.00 19.48
C GLU A 410 9.00 -0.71 18.20
N ILE A 411 9.23 0.58 17.89
CA ILE A 411 10.12 0.98 16.78
C ILE A 411 11.51 0.39 17.01
N VAL A 412 12.09 0.55 18.20
CA VAL A 412 13.43 0.04 18.50
C VAL A 412 13.50 -1.48 18.38
N LYS A 413 12.51 -2.20 18.91
CA LYS A 413 12.43 -3.67 18.78
C LYS A 413 12.34 -4.11 17.32
N TYR A 414 11.50 -3.42 16.54
CA TYR A 414 11.34 -3.72 15.12
C TYR A 414 12.65 -3.46 14.34
N PHE A 415 13.32 -2.34 14.61
CA PHE A 415 14.60 -2.00 13.98
C PHE A 415 15.69 -3.02 14.29
N ASN A 416 15.79 -3.48 15.54
CA ASN A 416 16.74 -4.53 15.92
C ASN A 416 16.46 -5.84 15.18
N SER A 417 15.19 -6.20 15.05
CA SER A 417 14.79 -7.42 14.32
C SER A 417 14.98 -7.30 12.80
N TYR A 418 14.79 -6.12 12.24
CA TYR A 418 15.12 -5.80 10.87
C TYR A 418 16.62 -5.96 10.60
N ASP A 419 17.47 -5.38 11.43
CA ASP A 419 18.91 -5.46 11.31
C ASP A 419 19.40 -6.92 11.38
N ASP A 420 18.89 -7.69 12.35
CA ASP A 420 19.17 -9.12 12.49
C ASP A 420 18.74 -9.93 11.26
N LEU A 421 17.58 -9.64 10.69
CA LEU A 421 17.08 -10.31 9.50
C LEU A 421 17.87 -9.92 8.24
N MET A 422 18.23 -8.64 8.07
CA MET A 422 19.04 -8.19 6.92
C MET A 422 20.46 -8.76 6.96
N ASN A 423 21.08 -8.83 8.14
CA ASN A 423 22.37 -9.49 8.31
C ASN A 423 22.29 -10.98 7.98
N PHE A 424 21.22 -11.65 8.38
CA PHE A 424 20.97 -13.03 7.98
C PHE A 424 20.84 -13.18 6.45
N TRP A 425 20.06 -12.31 5.77
CA TRP A 425 19.93 -12.34 4.32
C TRP A 425 21.26 -12.14 3.59
N LYS A 426 22.08 -11.18 4.04
CA LYS A 426 23.41 -10.95 3.46
C LYS A 426 24.30 -12.19 3.56
N LYS A 427 24.24 -12.87 4.70
CA LYS A 427 25.03 -14.10 4.92
C LYS A 427 24.64 -15.21 3.94
N ILE A 428 23.35 -15.40 3.63
CA ILE A 428 22.90 -16.54 2.82
C ILE A 428 22.63 -16.19 1.36
N CYS A 429 22.49 -14.92 1.01
CA CYS A 429 22.23 -14.46 -0.35
C CYS A 429 23.45 -13.84 -1.05
N GLY A 430 24.47 -13.39 -0.29
CA GLY A 430 25.69 -12.79 -0.84
C GLY A 430 25.42 -11.59 -1.77
N ASP A 431 26.04 -11.63 -2.94
CA ASP A 431 25.99 -10.55 -3.96
C ASP A 431 24.60 -10.31 -4.58
N PHE A 432 23.59 -11.05 -4.14
CA PHE A 432 22.19 -10.79 -4.54
C PHE A 432 21.65 -9.49 -3.95
N ILE A 433 22.24 -9.00 -2.86
CA ILE A 433 21.82 -7.80 -2.13
C ILE A 433 22.94 -6.76 -2.21
N TYR A 434 22.60 -5.55 -2.66
CA TYR A 434 23.50 -4.41 -2.68
C TYR A 434 23.04 -3.34 -1.68
N ASP A 435 23.90 -3.02 -0.71
CA ASP A 435 23.66 -1.96 0.27
C ASP A 435 23.91 -0.59 -0.35
N VAL A 436 22.97 0.32 -0.14
CA VAL A 436 23.11 1.72 -0.51
C VAL A 436 22.86 2.59 0.72
N ASP A 437 23.87 3.34 1.11
CA ASP A 437 23.73 4.31 2.18
C ASP A 437 23.16 5.63 1.61
N TYR A 438 22.01 6.05 2.15
CA TYR A 438 21.29 7.26 1.72
C TYR A 438 22.19 8.51 1.79
N GLU A 439 22.97 8.64 2.86
CA GLU A 439 23.87 9.77 3.07
C GLU A 439 24.96 9.82 1.99
N ASN A 440 25.45 8.67 1.53
CA ASN A 440 26.44 8.60 0.46
C ASN A 440 25.85 9.03 -0.89
N ILE A 441 24.60 8.65 -1.19
CA ILE A 441 23.90 9.10 -2.40
C ILE A 441 23.77 10.63 -2.41
N ILE A 442 23.49 11.26 -1.27
CA ILE A 442 23.36 12.71 -1.17
C ILE A 442 24.71 13.41 -1.32
N ASN A 443 25.77 12.87 -0.69
CA ASN A 443 27.09 13.52 -0.60
C ASN A 443 27.99 13.25 -1.83
N ASN A 444 27.86 12.06 -2.45
CA ASN A 444 28.72 11.59 -3.56
C ASN A 444 27.87 11.05 -4.72
N ASN A 445 26.89 11.82 -5.15
CA ASN A 445 25.80 11.42 -6.04
C ASN A 445 26.27 10.61 -7.27
N GLU A 446 27.12 11.16 -8.13
CA GLU A 446 27.53 10.50 -9.38
C GLU A 446 28.27 9.18 -9.13
N ALA A 447 29.23 9.16 -8.22
CA ALA A 447 30.01 7.96 -7.93
C ALA A 447 29.14 6.81 -7.40
N GLU A 448 28.19 7.12 -6.52
CA GLU A 448 27.28 6.11 -5.96
C GLU A 448 26.23 5.66 -6.98
N ILE A 449 25.73 6.55 -7.83
CA ILE A 449 24.80 6.19 -8.92
C ILE A 449 25.51 5.28 -9.94
N ARG A 450 26.79 5.54 -10.29
CA ARG A 450 27.56 4.65 -11.18
C ARG A 450 27.70 3.23 -10.61
N LYS A 451 27.99 3.11 -9.31
CA LYS A 451 28.05 1.81 -8.64
C LYS A 451 26.67 1.11 -8.64
N LEU A 452 25.62 1.86 -8.37
CA LEU A 452 24.26 1.36 -8.33
C LEU A 452 23.80 0.83 -9.70
N LEU A 453 24.05 1.59 -10.78
CA LEU A 453 23.75 1.17 -12.16
C LEU A 453 24.57 -0.06 -12.56
N ASN A 454 25.86 -0.10 -12.20
CA ASN A 454 26.71 -1.27 -12.46
C ASN A 454 26.18 -2.52 -11.74
N PHE A 455 25.77 -2.42 -10.48
CA PHE A 455 25.11 -3.53 -9.77
C PHE A 455 23.83 -3.98 -10.49
N CYS A 456 23.04 -3.06 -11.00
CA CYS A 456 21.83 -3.33 -11.75
C CYS A 456 22.08 -3.83 -13.18
N GLU A 457 23.35 -3.93 -13.62
CA GLU A 457 23.73 -4.29 -15.01
C GLU A 457 23.10 -3.33 -16.03
N LEU A 458 23.08 -2.04 -15.70
CA LEU A 458 22.61 -0.94 -16.53
C LEU A 458 23.78 -0.07 -16.98
N ASP A 459 23.72 0.41 -18.23
CA ASP A 459 24.66 1.39 -18.74
C ASP A 459 24.49 2.73 -18.02
N TRP A 460 25.51 3.60 -18.14
CA TRP A 460 25.39 4.96 -17.63
C TRP A 460 24.31 5.75 -18.39
N ASP A 461 23.45 6.43 -17.65
CA ASP A 461 22.46 7.37 -18.18
C ASP A 461 22.50 8.67 -17.35
N GLU A 462 22.82 9.78 -18.00
CA GLU A 462 22.94 11.11 -17.40
C GLU A 462 21.64 11.57 -16.69
N ASN A 463 20.48 11.10 -17.18
CA ASN A 463 19.19 11.42 -16.59
C ASN A 463 19.09 10.98 -15.12
N CYS A 464 19.85 9.96 -14.72
CA CYS A 464 19.89 9.51 -13.33
C CYS A 464 20.43 10.58 -12.38
N LEU A 465 21.34 11.46 -12.83
CA LEU A 465 21.80 12.62 -12.06
C LEU A 465 20.74 13.72 -11.98
N GLN A 466 19.92 13.83 -13.01
CA GLN A 466 18.90 14.86 -13.15
C GLN A 466 17.50 14.35 -12.77
N HIS A 467 17.43 13.30 -11.95
CA HIS A 467 16.18 12.64 -11.56
C HIS A 467 15.10 13.61 -11.02
N HIS A 468 15.51 14.74 -10.44
CA HIS A 468 14.60 15.80 -9.95
C HIS A 468 13.89 16.57 -11.09
N ASN A 469 14.43 16.55 -12.31
CA ASN A 469 13.83 17.14 -13.51
C ASN A 469 12.87 16.18 -14.20
N ASN A 470 12.87 14.92 -13.80
CA ASN A 470 12.04 13.90 -14.42
C ASN A 470 10.58 14.16 -14.03
N LYS A 471 9.78 14.64 -15.00
CA LYS A 471 8.31 14.77 -14.87
C LYS A 471 7.61 13.42 -14.90
N GLY A 472 8.36 12.34 -14.85
CA GLY A 472 7.85 11.00 -14.67
C GLY A 472 6.97 10.96 -13.42
N THR A 473 5.93 10.21 -13.49
CA THR A 473 4.92 10.04 -12.44
C THR A 473 5.62 9.73 -11.12
N ILE A 474 5.72 10.73 -10.26
CA ILE A 474 6.14 10.48 -8.88
C ILE A 474 4.99 9.71 -8.27
N ILE A 475 5.06 8.39 -8.34
CA ILE A 475 4.14 7.55 -7.57
C ILE A 475 4.49 7.80 -6.12
N LYS A 476 3.89 8.84 -5.54
CA LYS A 476 4.03 9.10 -4.11
C LYS A 476 3.42 7.92 -3.40
N THR A 477 4.28 7.14 -2.81
CA THR A 477 3.92 6.12 -1.85
C THR A 477 2.97 6.67 -0.81
N VAL A 478 1.98 5.89 -0.48
CA VAL A 478 1.03 6.17 0.61
C VAL A 478 1.79 5.98 1.94
N SER A 479 2.76 6.81 2.17
CA SER A 479 3.48 6.89 3.44
C SER A 479 3.27 8.27 4.05
#